data_e0dfcfbcc05ef79291c8c2c453777d13
#
_entry.id   e0dfcfbcc05ef79291c8c2c453777d13
#
_cell.length_a   1.000
_cell.length_b   1.000
_cell.length_c   1.000
_cell.angle_alpha   90.00
_cell.angle_beta   90.00
_cell.angle_gamma   90.00
#
_symmetry.space_group_name_H-M   'P 1'
#
loop_
_entity.id
_entity.type
_entity.pdbx_description
1 polymer ?
#
loop_
_entity_poly.entity_id
_entity_poly.type
_entity_poly.pdbx_seq_one_letter_code
_entity_poly.pdbx_strand_id
1 'polypeptide(L)'
;DKHWSRGLGDVYKRQELDSYKGDIINDMDFTEDARVPDPDRMIRAYTQSAATLNLLRAFAKGGFSDLNKVHQWNMGFVDESSQGKKFRELANKISDTLSFMEAIGISSRNTKRLRSVDFFTSHEALLLPYEECLTRLDSTSGEVYDTSAHMVWIGDRTRQPDGAHVEFCRGIKNPIGIKCGPSLDPEDLKKLLDILNPENEAGKITLICRFGSETINEKLPKLIQPFLNSDHNLVWSCDPMHGNTMKANSGFKTRPFESVLKEVETFFDIHHQMGTYPGGVHLEMTGQNVTECIGGAQAIKDEDLSARYLSLIHI
;
A
#
# COMPACT_ATOMS: atom_id res chain seq x y z
N ASP A 1 5.45 12.96 24.42
CA ASP A 1 5.28 12.14 23.21
C ASP A 1 5.32 13.05 22.00
N LYS A 2 6.52 13.20 21.42
CA LYS A 2 6.70 14.02 20.23
C LYS A 2 6.26 13.19 19.04
N HIS A 3 5.05 13.40 18.58
CA HIS A 3 4.57 12.88 17.31
C HIS A 3 5.44 13.42 16.17
N TRP A 4 6.20 12.56 15.58
CA TRP A 4 6.95 12.84 14.36
C TRP A 4 5.97 13.01 13.20
N SER A 5 5.58 14.22 12.92
CA SER A 5 4.87 14.53 11.69
C SER A 5 5.90 14.84 10.59
N ARG A 6 5.62 14.46 9.35
CA ARG A 6 6.43 14.85 8.19
C ARG A 6 6.51 16.38 7.98
N GLY A 7 6.02 17.17 8.89
CA GLY A 7 6.09 18.62 8.89
C GLY A 7 6.88 19.22 10.04
N LEU A 8 7.39 18.39 10.98
CA LEU A 8 8.05 18.88 12.21
C LEU A 8 9.58 18.78 12.20
N GLY A 9 10.19 18.31 11.12
CA GLY A 9 11.64 18.12 11.06
C GLY A 9 12.13 16.83 11.71
N ASP A 10 13.29 16.37 11.28
CA ASP A 10 14.02 15.23 11.81
C ASP A 10 15.03 15.69 12.85
N VAL A 11 15.20 14.96 13.97
CA VAL A 11 16.15 15.28 15.03
C VAL A 11 17.27 14.24 15.08
N TYR A 12 18.50 14.69 14.92
CA TYR A 12 19.68 13.87 15.10
C TYR A 12 20.71 14.63 15.96
N LYS A 13 21.17 14.04 17.06
CA LYS A 13 22.20 14.61 17.96
C LYS A 13 21.97 16.08 18.33
N ARG A 14 20.72 16.49 18.61
CA ARG A 14 20.29 17.86 18.96
C ARG A 14 20.18 18.85 17.78
N GLN A 15 20.38 18.44 16.53
CA GLN A 15 20.04 19.25 15.37
C GLN A 15 18.63 18.90 14.89
N GLU A 16 17.85 19.92 14.52
CA GLU A 16 16.54 19.79 13.89
C GLU A 16 16.66 20.24 12.45
N LEU A 17 16.29 19.36 11.51
CA LEU A 17 16.23 19.64 10.08
C LEU A 17 14.81 19.40 9.57
N ASP A 18 14.47 19.97 8.43
CA ASP A 18 13.25 19.67 7.74
C ASP A 18 13.13 18.17 7.46
N SER A 19 11.91 17.64 7.54
CA SER A 19 11.67 16.22 7.32
C SER A 19 12.03 15.81 5.90
N TYR A 20 12.58 14.60 5.78
CA TYR A 20 12.59 13.89 4.52
C TYR A 20 11.15 13.58 4.08
N LYS A 21 10.77 14.08 2.90
CA LYS A 21 9.41 13.94 2.33
C LYS A 21 9.36 13.00 1.13
N GLY A 22 10.49 12.37 0.81
CA GLY A 22 10.65 11.46 -0.31
C GLY A 22 11.58 12.02 -1.38
N ASP A 23 12.22 11.13 -2.13
CA ASP A 23 13.15 11.48 -3.23
C ASP A 23 12.48 12.33 -4.33
N ILE A 24 11.15 12.35 -4.35
CA ILE A 24 10.37 13.19 -5.25
C ILE A 24 10.57 14.69 -4.98
N ILE A 25 11.03 15.09 -3.79
CA ILE A 25 11.14 16.51 -3.43
C ILE A 25 12.45 16.86 -2.72
N ASN A 26 13.02 15.99 -1.88
CA ASN A 26 14.27 16.25 -1.16
C ASN A 26 15.05 14.94 -0.93
N ASP A 27 16.28 15.04 -0.35
CA ASP A 27 17.14 13.90 -0.15
C ASP A 27 17.04 13.33 1.26
N MET A 28 17.44 12.06 1.43
CA MET A 28 17.42 11.36 2.71
C MET A 28 18.57 11.71 3.64
N ASP A 29 19.68 12.25 3.12
CA ASP A 29 20.84 12.61 3.92
C ASP A 29 20.48 13.63 5.00
N PHE A 30 21.06 13.46 6.21
CA PHE A 30 20.78 14.34 7.33
C PHE A 30 21.69 15.58 7.30
N THR A 31 21.51 16.42 6.27
CA THR A 31 22.21 17.70 6.07
C THR A 31 21.20 18.77 5.66
N GLU A 32 21.48 20.03 5.94
CA GLU A 32 20.60 21.15 5.57
C GLU A 32 20.35 21.18 4.07
N ASP A 33 21.39 21.07 3.26
CA ASP A 33 21.29 21.11 1.80
C ASP A 33 20.43 19.97 1.23
N ALA A 34 20.55 18.75 1.78
CA ALA A 34 19.79 17.60 1.37
C ALA A 34 18.27 17.75 1.65
N ARG A 35 17.91 18.56 2.64
CA ARG A 35 16.50 18.77 3.04
C ARG A 35 15.83 19.93 2.34
N VAL A 36 16.58 20.74 1.57
CA VAL A 36 15.98 21.79 0.73
C VAL A 36 15.11 21.16 -0.34
N PRO A 37 13.83 21.57 -0.47
CA PRO A 37 12.96 21.09 -1.55
C PRO A 37 13.50 21.46 -2.93
N ASP A 38 13.61 20.45 -3.81
CA ASP A 38 14.04 20.59 -5.20
C ASP A 38 12.89 20.21 -6.14
N PRO A 39 12.20 21.18 -6.77
CA PRO A 39 11.09 20.91 -7.68
C PRO A 39 11.48 20.11 -8.94
N ASP A 40 12.75 20.14 -9.36
CA ASP A 40 13.22 19.36 -10.51
C ASP A 40 13.16 17.84 -10.24
N ARG A 41 13.19 17.45 -8.98
CA ARG A 41 12.96 16.04 -8.58
C ARG A 41 11.56 15.57 -8.93
N MET A 42 10.54 16.41 -8.86
CA MET A 42 9.17 16.06 -9.27
C MET A 42 9.09 15.78 -10.79
N ILE A 43 9.80 16.56 -11.61
CA ILE A 43 9.86 16.32 -13.06
C ILE A 43 10.57 14.99 -13.38
N ARG A 44 11.65 14.69 -12.67
CA ARG A 44 12.36 13.41 -12.81
C ARG A 44 11.47 12.25 -12.35
N ALA A 45 10.79 12.37 -11.21
CA ALA A 45 9.87 11.37 -10.70
C ALA A 45 8.75 11.09 -11.71
N TYR A 46 8.14 12.11 -12.30
CA TYR A 46 7.15 11.96 -13.35
C TYR A 46 7.69 11.19 -14.55
N THR A 47 8.86 11.58 -15.06
CA THR A 47 9.46 10.95 -16.23
C THR A 47 9.79 9.48 -15.98
N GLN A 48 10.37 9.15 -14.83
CA GLN A 48 10.68 7.78 -14.42
C GLN A 48 9.41 6.95 -14.24
N SER A 49 8.42 7.51 -13.57
CA SER A 49 7.13 6.86 -13.33
C SER A 49 6.43 6.53 -14.67
N ALA A 50 6.33 7.49 -15.57
CA ALA A 50 5.69 7.30 -16.88
C ALA A 50 6.39 6.22 -17.72
N ALA A 51 7.72 6.22 -17.76
CA ALA A 51 8.51 5.21 -18.47
C ALA A 51 8.32 3.81 -17.86
N THR A 52 8.42 3.70 -16.54
CA THR A 52 8.27 2.45 -15.81
C THR A 52 6.87 1.86 -15.97
N LEU A 53 5.82 2.68 -15.84
CA LEU A 53 4.44 2.24 -15.98
C LEU A 53 4.11 1.77 -17.41
N ASN A 54 4.67 2.43 -18.44
CA ASN A 54 4.52 1.97 -19.82
C ASN A 54 5.19 0.61 -20.03
N LEU A 55 6.39 0.40 -19.47
CA LEU A 55 7.08 -0.88 -19.51
C LEU A 55 6.29 -1.99 -18.80
N LEU A 56 5.79 -1.72 -17.59
CA LEU A 56 4.98 -2.67 -16.83
C LEU A 56 3.69 -3.04 -17.57
N ARG A 57 3.01 -2.08 -18.21
CA ARG A 57 1.83 -2.34 -19.05
C ARG A 57 2.17 -3.24 -20.24
N ALA A 58 3.30 -2.98 -20.89
CA ALA A 58 3.76 -3.81 -21.99
C ALA A 58 4.00 -5.26 -21.55
N PHE A 59 4.64 -5.48 -20.41
CA PHE A 59 4.86 -6.81 -19.84
C PHE A 59 3.54 -7.47 -19.41
N ALA A 60 2.70 -6.77 -18.68
CA ALA A 60 1.42 -7.30 -18.18
C ALA A 60 0.48 -7.75 -19.31
N LYS A 61 0.49 -7.04 -20.45
CA LYS A 61 -0.32 -7.37 -21.63
C LYS A 61 0.40 -8.25 -22.64
N GLY A 62 1.73 -8.24 -22.64
CA GLY A 62 2.58 -8.96 -23.59
C GLY A 62 2.78 -10.45 -23.28
N GLY A 63 2.15 -11.00 -22.25
CA GLY A 63 2.24 -12.41 -21.88
C GLY A 63 3.38 -12.74 -20.89
N PHE A 64 3.99 -11.72 -20.28
CA PHE A 64 4.93 -11.93 -19.17
C PHE A 64 4.18 -12.42 -17.92
N SER A 65 2.95 -11.97 -17.73
CA SER A 65 2.03 -12.40 -16.67
C SER A 65 1.18 -13.63 -17.05
N ASP A 66 1.65 -14.45 -18.00
CA ASP A 66 1.02 -15.74 -18.30
C ASP A 66 0.97 -16.62 -17.05
N LEU A 67 -0.23 -17.10 -16.71
CA LEU A 67 -0.49 -17.83 -15.49
C LEU A 67 0.41 -19.08 -15.33
N ASN A 68 0.74 -19.75 -16.42
CA ASN A 68 1.68 -20.89 -16.38
C ASN A 68 3.09 -20.45 -15.99
N LYS A 69 3.58 -19.29 -16.51
CA LYS A 69 4.89 -18.75 -16.14
C LYS A 69 4.93 -18.31 -14.68
N VAL A 70 3.91 -17.57 -14.24
CA VAL A 70 3.79 -17.14 -12.83
C VAL A 70 3.76 -18.35 -11.91
N HIS A 71 3.03 -19.41 -12.29
CA HIS A 71 3.00 -20.64 -11.52
C HIS A 71 4.37 -21.32 -11.45
N GLN A 72 5.14 -21.39 -12.56
CA GLN A 72 6.50 -21.92 -12.56
C GLN A 72 7.44 -21.13 -11.63
N TRP A 73 7.34 -19.81 -11.59
CA TRP A 73 8.11 -19.00 -10.65
C TRP A 73 7.74 -19.30 -9.20
N ASN A 74 6.46 -19.43 -8.91
CA ASN A 74 5.98 -19.78 -7.56
C ASN A 74 6.51 -21.15 -7.12
N MET A 75 6.62 -22.13 -8.02
CA MET A 75 7.20 -23.43 -7.70
C MET A 75 8.67 -23.34 -7.29
N GLY A 76 9.46 -22.45 -7.90
CA GLY A 76 10.84 -22.20 -7.48
C GLY A 76 10.93 -21.73 -6.03
N PHE A 77 10.05 -20.84 -5.59
CA PHE A 77 9.98 -20.38 -4.19
C PHE A 77 9.55 -21.50 -3.22
N VAL A 78 8.63 -22.36 -3.65
CA VAL A 78 8.13 -23.47 -2.83
C VAL A 78 9.26 -24.43 -2.45
N ASP A 79 10.18 -24.68 -3.36
CA ASP A 79 11.29 -25.63 -3.16
C ASP A 79 12.36 -25.09 -2.18
N GLU A 80 12.48 -23.78 -2.05
CA GLU A 80 13.47 -23.10 -1.19
C GLU A 80 12.92 -22.74 0.21
N SER A 81 11.61 -22.87 0.43
CA SER A 81 10.94 -22.43 1.67
C SER A 81 10.75 -23.57 2.66
N SER A 82 10.97 -23.29 3.96
CA SER A 82 10.63 -24.20 5.06
C SER A 82 9.12 -24.49 5.17
N GLN A 83 8.26 -23.57 4.67
CA GLN A 83 6.82 -23.72 4.54
C GLN A 83 6.41 -24.46 3.25
N GLY A 84 7.37 -24.85 2.42
CA GLY A 84 7.18 -25.38 1.08
C GLY A 84 6.18 -26.51 0.94
N LYS A 85 6.03 -27.39 1.97
CA LYS A 85 5.07 -28.51 1.90
C LYS A 85 3.63 -28.04 1.74
N LYS A 86 3.19 -27.05 2.54
CA LYS A 86 1.82 -26.51 2.44
C LYS A 86 1.57 -25.83 1.10
N PHE A 87 2.52 -25.04 0.64
CA PHE A 87 2.43 -24.38 -0.66
C PHE A 87 2.50 -25.38 -1.82
N ARG A 88 3.26 -26.46 -1.69
CA ARG A 88 3.39 -27.50 -2.71
C ARG A 88 2.05 -28.20 -3.02
N GLU A 89 1.27 -28.51 -1.99
CA GLU A 89 -0.06 -29.08 -2.18
C GLU A 89 -0.99 -28.14 -2.96
N LEU A 90 -0.99 -26.85 -2.60
CA LEU A 90 -1.76 -25.84 -3.33
C LEU A 90 -1.23 -25.65 -4.76
N ALA A 91 0.08 -25.57 -4.93
CA ALA A 91 0.73 -25.40 -6.22
C ALA A 91 0.46 -26.60 -7.15
N ASN A 92 0.45 -27.83 -6.64
CA ASN A 92 0.08 -29.02 -7.40
C ASN A 92 -1.38 -28.96 -7.87
N LYS A 93 -2.32 -28.52 -7.01
CA LYS A 93 -3.72 -28.32 -7.42
C LYS A 93 -3.86 -27.30 -8.54
N ILE A 94 -3.05 -26.24 -8.51
CA ILE A 94 -3.02 -25.25 -9.59
C ILE A 94 -2.45 -25.87 -10.87
N SER A 95 -1.36 -26.66 -10.79
CA SER A 95 -0.79 -27.39 -11.94
C SER A 95 -1.82 -28.31 -12.59
N ASP A 96 -2.52 -29.10 -11.78
CA ASP A 96 -3.56 -30.03 -12.26
C ASP A 96 -4.70 -29.27 -12.94
N THR A 97 -5.12 -28.15 -12.36
CA THR A 97 -6.17 -27.30 -12.93
C THR A 97 -5.75 -26.72 -14.27
N LEU A 98 -4.53 -26.16 -14.37
CA LEU A 98 -4.00 -25.60 -15.61
C LEU A 98 -3.87 -26.68 -16.70
N SER A 99 -3.40 -27.87 -16.33
CA SER A 99 -3.29 -29.02 -17.24
C SER A 99 -4.67 -29.48 -17.75
N PHE A 100 -5.66 -29.53 -16.87
CA PHE A 100 -7.03 -29.84 -17.24
C PHE A 100 -7.61 -28.79 -18.21
N MET A 101 -7.41 -27.49 -17.92
CA MET A 101 -7.87 -26.42 -18.81
C MET A 101 -7.23 -26.53 -20.20
N GLU A 102 -5.93 -26.83 -20.28
CA GLU A 102 -5.25 -27.01 -21.56
C GLU A 102 -5.78 -28.23 -22.32
N ALA A 103 -6.07 -29.33 -21.63
CA ALA A 103 -6.62 -30.54 -22.23
C ALA A 103 -8.02 -30.32 -22.86
N ILE A 104 -8.81 -29.43 -22.31
CA ILE A 104 -10.13 -29.04 -22.88
C ILE A 104 -10.04 -27.87 -23.87
N GLY A 105 -8.83 -27.46 -24.26
CA GLY A 105 -8.60 -26.42 -25.27
C GLY A 105 -8.60 -24.98 -24.73
N ILE A 106 -8.60 -24.77 -23.42
CA ILE A 106 -8.47 -23.45 -22.79
C ILE A 106 -6.99 -23.21 -22.43
N SER A 107 -6.33 -22.35 -23.19
CA SER A 107 -4.92 -22.04 -22.98
C SER A 107 -4.65 -20.55 -23.07
N SER A 108 -3.47 -20.12 -22.64
CA SER A 108 -3.02 -18.73 -22.77
C SER A 108 -2.92 -18.25 -24.23
N ARG A 109 -2.90 -19.16 -25.20
CA ARG A 109 -2.88 -18.83 -26.63
C ARG A 109 -4.22 -18.30 -27.12
N ASN A 110 -5.33 -18.85 -26.61
CA ASN A 110 -6.68 -18.52 -27.05
C ASN A 110 -7.51 -17.78 -25.98
N THR A 111 -7.04 -17.69 -24.74
CA THR A 111 -7.73 -17.04 -23.63
C THR A 111 -6.89 -15.90 -23.07
N LYS A 112 -7.22 -14.66 -23.43
CA LYS A 112 -6.48 -13.45 -23.03
C LYS A 112 -6.33 -13.35 -21.50
N ARG A 113 -7.37 -13.72 -20.73
CA ARG A 113 -7.36 -13.67 -19.26
C ARG A 113 -6.29 -14.55 -18.61
N LEU A 114 -5.78 -15.57 -19.27
CA LEU A 114 -4.72 -16.44 -18.77
C LEU A 114 -3.31 -15.89 -19.02
N ARG A 115 -3.15 -14.91 -19.91
CA ARG A 115 -1.83 -14.36 -20.29
C ARG A 115 -1.63 -12.90 -19.97
N SER A 116 -2.67 -12.21 -19.52
CA SER A 116 -2.59 -10.80 -19.19
C SER A 116 -3.28 -10.52 -17.86
N VAL A 117 -2.70 -9.61 -17.12
CA VAL A 117 -3.27 -9.07 -15.87
C VAL A 117 -3.49 -7.58 -16.03
N ASP A 118 -4.59 -7.08 -15.50
CA ASP A 118 -4.77 -5.66 -15.31
C ASP A 118 -4.12 -5.27 -13.97
N PHE A 119 -3.33 -4.19 -14.00
CA PHE A 119 -2.77 -3.62 -12.79
C PHE A 119 -3.12 -2.14 -12.72
N PHE A 120 -3.28 -1.68 -11.50
CA PHE A 120 -3.62 -0.31 -11.20
C PHE A 120 -2.54 0.29 -10.29
N THR A 121 -2.32 1.58 -10.41
CA THR A 121 -1.33 2.31 -9.62
C THR A 121 -2.03 3.10 -8.53
N SER A 122 -1.33 3.25 -7.40
CA SER A 122 -1.78 4.09 -6.31
C SER A 122 -0.59 4.64 -5.54
N HIS A 123 -0.74 5.82 -4.95
CA HIS A 123 0.23 6.42 -4.02
C HIS A 123 -0.45 7.39 -3.03
N GLU A 124 0.29 7.81 -2.01
CA GLU A 124 -0.13 8.87 -1.11
C GLU A 124 -0.11 10.21 -1.84
N ALA A 125 -1.22 10.94 -1.83
CA ALA A 125 -1.28 12.32 -2.30
C ALA A 125 -0.52 13.25 -1.33
N LEU A 126 0.78 13.04 -1.17
CA LEU A 126 1.60 13.73 -0.19
C LEU A 126 1.90 15.19 -0.59
N LEU A 127 2.23 15.39 -1.86
CA LEU A 127 2.65 16.67 -2.42
C LEU A 127 1.55 17.22 -3.33
N LEU A 128 0.62 17.98 -2.77
CA LEU A 128 -0.51 18.53 -3.52
C LEU A 128 -0.11 19.33 -4.76
N PRO A 129 0.99 20.10 -4.80
CA PRO A 129 1.43 20.75 -6.04
C PRO A 129 1.78 19.76 -7.17
N TYR A 130 2.27 18.56 -6.84
CA TYR A 130 2.51 17.50 -7.84
C TYR A 130 1.19 16.94 -8.38
N GLU A 131 0.26 16.62 -7.49
CA GLU A 131 -1.06 16.09 -7.86
C GLU A 131 -1.88 17.11 -8.66
N GLU A 132 -1.87 18.38 -8.25
CA GLU A 132 -2.53 19.47 -8.96
C GLU A 132 -2.02 19.63 -10.39
N CYS A 133 -0.69 19.57 -10.57
CA CYS A 133 -0.08 19.64 -11.91
C CYS A 133 -0.48 18.48 -12.82
N LEU A 134 -0.90 17.35 -12.28
CA LEU A 134 -1.34 16.16 -13.02
C LEU A 134 -2.86 16.00 -13.08
N THR A 135 -3.60 16.89 -12.45
CA THR A 135 -5.07 16.88 -12.48
C THR A 135 -5.59 17.39 -13.83
N ARG A 136 -6.54 16.68 -14.42
CA ARG A 136 -7.09 16.94 -15.76
C ARG A 136 -8.60 16.78 -15.79
N LEU A 137 -9.24 17.63 -16.59
CA LEU A 137 -10.63 17.44 -16.98
C LEU A 137 -10.69 16.36 -18.09
N ASP A 138 -11.45 15.31 -17.85
CA ASP A 138 -11.79 14.36 -18.91
C ASP A 138 -12.84 14.97 -19.83
N SER A 139 -12.46 15.19 -21.09
CA SER A 139 -13.34 15.80 -22.09
C SER A 139 -14.53 14.93 -22.49
N THR A 140 -14.50 13.64 -22.15
CA THR A 140 -15.56 12.68 -22.48
C THR A 140 -16.65 12.66 -21.42
N SER A 141 -16.27 12.62 -20.15
CA SER A 141 -17.22 12.54 -19.01
C SER A 141 -17.52 13.91 -18.39
N GLY A 142 -16.64 14.91 -18.59
CA GLY A 142 -16.71 16.19 -17.88
C GLY A 142 -16.22 16.11 -16.42
N GLU A 143 -15.69 14.97 -15.99
CA GLU A 143 -15.20 14.75 -14.64
C GLU A 143 -13.71 15.13 -14.51
N VAL A 144 -13.30 15.49 -13.31
CA VAL A 144 -11.91 15.85 -13.00
C VAL A 144 -11.18 14.65 -12.42
N TYR A 145 -10.05 14.27 -13.00
CA TYR A 145 -9.21 13.19 -12.53
C TYR A 145 -7.80 13.67 -12.21
N ASP A 146 -7.26 13.20 -11.12
CA ASP A 146 -5.82 13.18 -10.89
C ASP A 146 -5.21 12.04 -11.71
N THR A 147 -4.38 12.38 -12.69
CA THR A 147 -3.76 11.40 -13.60
C THR A 147 -2.41 10.89 -13.11
N SER A 148 -2.00 11.24 -11.90
CA SER A 148 -0.79 10.75 -11.26
C SER A 148 -0.88 9.24 -10.95
N ALA A 149 -2.07 8.73 -10.60
CA ALA A 149 -2.36 7.33 -10.36
C ALA A 149 -3.84 7.01 -10.63
N HIS A 150 -4.20 5.71 -10.62
CA HIS A 150 -5.59 5.29 -10.70
C HIS A 150 -6.33 5.57 -9.38
N MET A 151 -5.66 5.40 -8.24
CA MET A 151 -6.15 5.71 -6.90
C MET A 151 -5.10 6.53 -6.16
N VAL A 152 -5.51 7.53 -5.41
CA VAL A 152 -4.63 8.24 -4.46
C VAL A 152 -5.15 8.04 -3.05
N TRP A 153 -4.27 8.07 -2.04
CA TRP A 153 -4.73 7.99 -0.65
C TRP A 153 -4.30 9.19 0.18
N ILE A 154 -5.13 9.49 1.17
CA ILE A 154 -4.87 10.48 2.19
C ILE A 154 -4.12 9.80 3.33
N GLY A 155 -2.98 10.35 3.74
CA GLY A 155 -2.19 9.84 4.84
C GLY A 155 -2.87 9.98 6.19
N ASP A 156 -2.47 9.15 7.17
CA ASP A 156 -3.03 9.18 8.54
C ASP A 156 -2.88 10.54 9.24
N ARG A 157 -1.90 11.34 8.82
CA ARG A 157 -1.60 12.67 9.37
C ARG A 157 -2.19 13.84 8.60
N THR A 158 -2.75 13.59 7.42
CA THR A 158 -3.29 14.62 6.52
C THR A 158 -4.79 14.46 6.25
N ARG A 159 -5.47 13.63 7.05
CA ARG A 159 -6.88 13.28 6.90
C ARG A 159 -7.85 14.14 7.72
N GLN A 160 -7.42 15.32 8.19
CA GLN A 160 -8.34 16.25 8.88
C GLN A 160 -9.46 16.65 7.91
N PRO A 161 -10.75 16.57 8.33
CA PRO A 161 -11.88 16.84 7.45
C PRO A 161 -11.85 18.23 6.78
N ASP A 162 -11.26 19.22 7.45
CA ASP A 162 -11.05 20.59 6.95
C ASP A 162 -9.65 20.82 6.33
N GLY A 163 -8.87 19.74 6.14
CA GLY A 163 -7.52 19.80 5.62
C GLY A 163 -7.43 19.88 4.09
N ALA A 164 -6.35 20.46 3.60
CA ALA A 164 -6.11 20.66 2.16
C ALA A 164 -6.12 19.33 1.35
N HIS A 165 -5.63 18.24 1.93
CA HIS A 165 -5.62 16.94 1.26
C HIS A 165 -7.03 16.37 1.06
N VAL A 166 -7.91 16.55 2.05
CA VAL A 166 -9.32 16.15 1.95
C VAL A 166 -10.03 16.99 0.92
N GLU A 167 -9.81 18.31 0.93
CA GLU A 167 -10.41 19.23 -0.04
C GLU A 167 -9.95 18.92 -1.48
N PHE A 168 -8.67 18.65 -1.70
CA PHE A 168 -8.16 18.21 -2.99
C PHE A 168 -8.84 16.91 -3.47
N CYS A 169 -8.86 15.89 -2.60
CA CYS A 169 -9.48 14.59 -2.92
C CYS A 169 -10.99 14.67 -3.16
N ARG A 170 -11.68 15.61 -2.51
CA ARG A 170 -13.10 15.90 -2.78
C ARG A 170 -13.34 16.37 -4.22
N GLY A 171 -12.35 17.06 -4.80
CA GLY A 171 -12.44 17.64 -6.14
C GLY A 171 -12.15 16.67 -7.30
N ILE A 172 -11.72 15.43 -7.03
CA ILE A 172 -11.35 14.46 -8.05
C ILE A 172 -12.25 13.23 -8.07
N LYS A 173 -12.41 12.63 -9.25
CA LYS A 173 -13.28 11.45 -9.43
C LYS A 173 -12.58 10.12 -9.15
N ASN A 174 -11.28 10.10 -8.99
CA ASN A 174 -10.50 8.89 -8.65
C ASN A 174 -11.07 8.17 -7.43
N PRO A 175 -10.93 6.85 -7.33
CA PRO A 175 -11.00 6.15 -6.05
C PRO A 175 -10.03 6.73 -5.04
N ILE A 176 -10.46 6.85 -3.77
CA ILE A 176 -9.69 7.48 -2.69
C ILE A 176 -9.42 6.45 -1.60
N GLY A 177 -8.15 6.32 -1.22
CA GLY A 177 -7.74 5.62 -0.02
C GLY A 177 -7.70 6.55 1.20
N ILE A 178 -8.04 6.05 2.37
CA ILE A 178 -7.91 6.77 3.65
C ILE A 178 -7.11 5.90 4.59
N LYS A 179 -5.95 6.37 5.05
CA LYS A 179 -5.18 5.68 6.09
C LYS A 179 -5.87 5.83 7.44
N CYS A 180 -6.20 4.68 8.04
CA CYS A 180 -6.93 4.57 9.30
C CYS A 180 -6.02 4.01 10.39
N GLY A 181 -5.39 4.90 11.17
CA GLY A 181 -4.57 4.54 12.31
C GLY A 181 -5.34 4.52 13.63
N PRO A 182 -4.67 4.17 14.77
CA PRO A 182 -5.30 4.05 16.08
C PRO A 182 -5.94 5.33 16.61
N SER A 183 -5.58 6.49 16.07
CA SER A 183 -6.09 7.81 16.46
C SER A 183 -7.34 8.24 15.71
N LEU A 184 -7.81 7.46 14.74
CA LEU A 184 -9.01 7.81 13.98
C LEU A 184 -10.25 7.56 14.82
N ASP A 185 -11.02 8.63 15.01
CA ASP A 185 -12.35 8.56 15.62
C ASP A 185 -13.40 8.14 14.57
N PRO A 186 -14.34 7.24 14.89
CA PRO A 186 -15.41 6.86 13.97
C PRO A 186 -16.27 8.02 13.47
N GLU A 187 -16.52 9.04 14.28
CA GLU A 187 -17.28 10.22 13.87
C GLU A 187 -16.51 11.10 12.86
N ASP A 188 -15.17 11.17 13.00
CA ASP A 188 -14.34 11.85 12.01
C ASP A 188 -14.28 11.06 10.71
N LEU A 189 -14.24 9.72 10.78
CA LEU A 189 -14.36 8.89 9.58
C LEU A 189 -15.69 9.15 8.86
N LYS A 190 -16.80 9.23 9.57
CA LYS A 190 -18.10 9.53 8.97
C LYS A 190 -18.10 10.86 8.24
N LYS A 191 -17.56 11.94 8.88
CA LYS A 191 -17.40 13.23 8.21
C LYS A 191 -16.55 13.14 6.92
N LEU A 192 -15.45 12.36 6.95
CA LEU A 192 -14.63 12.14 5.77
C LEU A 192 -15.41 11.46 4.66
N LEU A 193 -16.24 10.46 4.98
CA LEU A 193 -17.08 9.78 4.00
C LEU A 193 -18.12 10.72 3.39
N ASP A 194 -18.78 11.55 4.21
CA ASP A 194 -19.74 12.54 3.76
C ASP A 194 -19.11 13.57 2.80
N ILE A 195 -17.85 13.92 3.02
CA ILE A 195 -17.10 14.88 2.17
C ILE A 195 -16.60 14.21 0.88
N LEU A 196 -16.02 13.01 0.97
CA LEU A 196 -15.28 12.37 -0.12
C LEU A 196 -16.17 11.47 -1.02
N ASN A 197 -17.29 11.00 -0.50
CA ASN A 197 -18.22 10.14 -1.23
C ASN A 197 -19.69 10.41 -0.85
N PRO A 198 -20.18 11.64 -1.04
CA PRO A 198 -21.55 12.02 -0.66
C PRO A 198 -22.64 11.21 -1.39
N GLU A 199 -22.33 10.69 -2.58
CA GLU A 199 -23.24 9.87 -3.40
C GLU A 199 -23.15 8.39 -3.04
N ASN A 200 -22.31 8.01 -2.09
CA ASN A 200 -22.08 6.63 -1.67
C ASN A 200 -21.76 5.68 -2.84
N GLU A 201 -20.95 6.15 -3.78
CA GLU A 201 -20.51 5.40 -4.94
C GLU A 201 -19.69 4.18 -4.52
N ALA A 202 -20.07 3.00 -5.02
CA ALA A 202 -19.35 1.75 -4.73
C ALA A 202 -17.94 1.75 -5.32
N GLY A 203 -16.94 1.35 -4.52
CA GLY A 203 -15.53 1.34 -4.93
C GLY A 203 -14.82 2.69 -4.83
N LYS A 204 -15.50 3.78 -4.47
CA LYS A 204 -14.90 5.11 -4.34
C LYS A 204 -13.97 5.19 -3.14
N ILE A 205 -14.31 4.59 -2.00
CA ILE A 205 -13.52 4.69 -0.76
C ILE A 205 -12.90 3.36 -0.36
N THR A 206 -11.59 3.38 -0.14
CA THR A 206 -10.82 2.28 0.45
C THR A 206 -10.24 2.72 1.80
N LEU A 207 -10.64 2.06 2.89
CA LEU A 207 -10.13 2.27 4.23
C LEU A 207 -8.90 1.41 4.44
N ILE A 208 -7.72 2.02 4.56
CA ILE A 208 -6.43 1.34 4.70
C ILE A 208 -6.05 1.34 6.18
N CYS A 209 -6.44 0.27 6.88
CA CYS A 209 -6.31 0.11 8.32
C CYS A 209 -4.88 -0.25 8.72
N ARG A 210 -4.31 0.49 9.69
CA ARG A 210 -2.94 0.31 10.19
C ARG A 210 -2.88 0.48 11.72
N PHE A 211 -3.35 -0.49 12.45
CA PHE A 211 -3.50 -0.40 13.91
C PHE A 211 -2.30 -0.95 14.68
N GLY A 212 -1.58 -1.91 14.12
CA GLY A 212 -0.59 -2.72 14.82
C GLY A 212 -1.23 -3.94 15.52
N SER A 213 -0.47 -5.02 15.60
CA SER A 213 -0.94 -6.31 16.13
C SER A 213 -1.42 -6.28 17.57
N GLU A 214 -0.98 -5.29 18.37
CA GLU A 214 -1.36 -5.13 19.76
C GLU A 214 -2.71 -4.42 19.96
N THR A 215 -3.05 -3.49 19.05
CA THR A 215 -4.21 -2.61 19.24
C THR A 215 -5.38 -2.90 18.31
N ILE A 216 -5.17 -3.67 17.25
CA ILE A 216 -6.18 -3.97 16.23
C ILE A 216 -7.46 -4.58 16.82
N ASN A 217 -7.32 -5.50 17.77
CA ASN A 217 -8.46 -6.17 18.44
C ASN A 217 -9.40 -5.18 19.15
N GLU A 218 -8.87 -4.07 19.63
CA GLU A 218 -9.66 -3.04 20.31
C GLU A 218 -10.19 -1.99 19.33
N LYS A 219 -9.36 -1.56 18.38
CA LYS A 219 -9.61 -0.38 17.54
C LYS A 219 -10.45 -0.68 16.31
N LEU A 220 -10.16 -1.76 15.60
CA LEU A 220 -10.87 -2.09 14.36
C LEU A 220 -12.36 -2.35 14.58
N PRO A 221 -12.79 -3.14 15.59
CA PRO A 221 -14.22 -3.33 15.84
C PRO A 221 -14.97 -2.02 16.12
N LYS A 222 -14.36 -1.11 16.88
CA LYS A 222 -14.95 0.21 17.17
C LYS A 222 -15.13 1.05 15.90
N LEU A 223 -14.18 0.94 14.97
CA LEU A 223 -14.25 1.66 13.70
C LEU A 223 -15.31 1.05 12.76
N ILE A 224 -15.48 -0.27 12.74
CA ILE A 224 -16.45 -0.96 11.90
C ILE A 224 -17.89 -0.80 12.44
N GLN A 225 -18.07 -0.80 13.75
CA GLN A 225 -19.38 -0.85 14.42
C GLN A 225 -20.42 0.15 13.89
N PRO A 226 -20.09 1.45 13.66
CA PRO A 226 -21.06 2.42 13.13
C PRO A 226 -21.54 2.12 11.70
N PHE A 227 -20.81 1.32 10.96
CA PHE A 227 -21.08 1.01 9.55
C PHE A 227 -21.75 -0.33 9.32
N LEU A 228 -21.95 -1.17 10.35
CA LEU A 228 -22.55 -2.52 10.20
C LEU A 228 -23.96 -2.50 9.61
N ASN A 229 -24.75 -1.49 9.97
CA ASN A 229 -26.14 -1.35 9.51
C ASN A 229 -26.33 -0.08 8.66
N SER A 230 -25.26 0.43 8.09
CA SER A 230 -25.28 1.59 7.21
C SER A 230 -25.22 1.14 5.75
N ASP A 231 -25.69 2.00 4.86
CA ASP A 231 -25.64 1.76 3.41
C ASP A 231 -24.28 2.16 2.80
N HIS A 232 -23.25 2.48 3.64
CA HIS A 232 -21.95 2.93 3.14
C HIS A 232 -21.23 1.81 2.37
N ASN A 233 -20.86 2.12 1.13
CA ASN A 233 -20.05 1.25 0.29
C ASN A 233 -18.55 1.47 0.60
N LEU A 234 -17.97 0.60 1.43
CA LEU A 234 -16.58 0.71 1.90
C LEU A 234 -15.78 -0.53 1.51
N VAL A 235 -14.57 -0.29 1.01
CA VAL A 235 -13.56 -1.33 0.82
C VAL A 235 -12.59 -1.27 2.00
N TRP A 236 -12.40 -2.39 2.70
CA TRP A 236 -11.49 -2.49 3.84
C TRP A 236 -10.19 -3.18 3.42
N SER A 237 -9.04 -2.57 3.72
CA SER A 237 -7.72 -3.12 3.44
C SER A 237 -6.83 -3.04 4.68
N CYS A 238 -6.05 -4.09 4.95
CA CYS A 238 -5.11 -4.13 6.06
C CYS A 238 -3.74 -3.63 5.63
N ASP A 239 -3.19 -2.64 6.31
CA ASP A 239 -1.78 -2.22 6.23
C ASP A 239 -1.05 -2.66 7.51
N PRO A 240 -0.48 -3.86 7.55
CA PRO A 240 0.18 -4.37 8.74
C PRO A 240 1.62 -3.86 8.88
N MET A 241 2.09 -3.04 7.92
CA MET A 241 3.48 -2.59 7.91
C MET A 241 3.69 -1.37 8.83
N HIS A 242 2.83 -0.37 8.74
CA HIS A 242 3.04 0.92 9.40
C HIS A 242 2.63 0.94 10.87
N GLY A 243 1.76 0.03 11.32
CA GLY A 243 1.35 -0.09 12.72
C GLY A 243 2.34 -0.87 13.60
N ASN A 244 3.19 -1.70 13.00
CA ASN A 244 4.14 -2.58 13.69
C ASN A 244 5.59 -2.09 13.66
N THR A 245 5.83 -0.87 13.23
CA THR A 245 7.18 -0.30 13.14
C THR A 245 7.79 -0.06 14.51
N MET A 246 9.01 -0.53 14.71
CA MET A 246 9.82 -0.31 15.91
C MET A 246 11.25 0.12 15.54
N LYS A 247 11.99 0.64 16.52
CA LYS A 247 13.40 0.93 16.38
C LYS A 247 14.19 -0.22 17.00
N ALA A 248 15.04 -0.86 16.22
CA ALA A 248 15.96 -1.90 16.66
C ALA A 248 17.08 -1.34 17.57
N ASN A 249 17.78 -2.19 18.31
CA ASN A 249 18.91 -1.77 19.12
C ASN A 249 20.07 -1.20 18.27
N SER A 250 20.22 -1.72 17.05
CA SER A 250 21.13 -1.22 16.01
C SER A 250 20.81 0.20 15.52
N GLY A 251 19.62 0.73 15.89
CA GLY A 251 19.13 2.03 15.46
C GLY A 251 18.30 2.02 14.19
N PHE A 252 18.28 0.90 13.46
CA PHE A 252 17.46 0.74 12.26
C PHE A 252 15.96 0.68 12.59
N LYS A 253 15.16 1.15 11.66
CA LYS A 253 13.71 1.00 11.69
C LYS A 253 13.34 -0.39 11.18
N THR A 254 12.59 -1.16 11.93
CA THR A 254 12.27 -2.54 11.58
C THR A 254 10.84 -2.91 11.99
N ARG A 255 10.42 -4.11 11.65
CA ARG A 255 9.13 -4.70 12.04
C ARG A 255 9.33 -6.18 12.38
N PRO A 256 8.75 -6.70 13.49
CA PRO A 256 8.68 -8.14 13.68
C PRO A 256 7.73 -8.76 12.65
N PHE A 257 8.19 -9.74 11.89
CA PHE A 257 7.37 -10.43 10.88
C PHE A 257 6.12 -11.07 11.50
N GLU A 258 6.27 -11.65 12.68
CA GLU A 258 5.16 -12.26 13.43
C GLU A 258 4.07 -11.24 13.79
N SER A 259 4.44 -9.99 14.09
CA SER A 259 3.47 -8.92 14.34
C SER A 259 2.74 -8.52 13.07
N VAL A 260 3.44 -8.45 11.95
CA VAL A 260 2.84 -8.18 10.62
C VAL A 260 1.82 -9.27 10.28
N LEU A 261 2.20 -10.55 10.40
CA LEU A 261 1.33 -11.68 10.12
C LEU A 261 0.11 -11.70 11.05
N LYS A 262 0.33 -11.49 12.36
CA LYS A 262 -0.73 -11.45 13.36
C LYS A 262 -1.75 -10.34 13.09
N GLU A 263 -1.31 -9.16 12.67
CA GLU A 263 -2.25 -8.09 12.32
C GLU A 263 -3.12 -8.45 11.12
N VAL A 264 -2.54 -9.09 10.09
CA VAL A 264 -3.31 -9.58 8.94
C VAL A 264 -4.34 -10.61 9.36
N GLU A 265 -3.92 -11.66 10.07
CA GLU A 265 -4.83 -12.72 10.54
C GLU A 265 -5.97 -12.14 11.39
N THR A 266 -5.64 -11.28 12.34
CA THR A 266 -6.62 -10.63 13.22
C THR A 266 -7.59 -9.73 12.44
N PHE A 267 -7.10 -9.01 11.43
CA PHE A 267 -7.95 -8.18 10.57
C PHE A 267 -9.03 -9.02 9.86
N PHE A 268 -8.65 -10.13 9.26
CA PHE A 268 -9.59 -11.03 8.59
C PHE A 268 -10.57 -11.68 9.59
N ASP A 269 -10.09 -12.11 10.75
CA ASP A 269 -10.92 -12.71 11.78
C ASP A 269 -11.99 -11.75 12.31
N ILE A 270 -11.62 -10.47 12.55
CA ILE A 270 -12.56 -9.45 13.01
C ILE A 270 -13.65 -9.21 11.95
N HIS A 271 -13.27 -9.07 10.69
CA HIS A 271 -14.25 -8.89 9.62
C HIS A 271 -15.20 -10.08 9.49
N HIS A 272 -14.70 -11.31 9.59
CA HIS A 272 -15.54 -12.51 9.60
C HIS A 272 -16.50 -12.54 10.80
N GLN A 273 -16.03 -12.20 12.01
CA GLN A 273 -16.85 -12.18 13.22
C GLN A 273 -17.93 -11.09 13.16
N MET A 274 -17.62 -9.94 12.57
CA MET A 274 -18.55 -8.82 12.46
C MET A 274 -19.47 -8.90 11.22
N GLY A 275 -19.29 -9.91 10.35
CA GLY A 275 -20.09 -10.08 9.14
C GLY A 275 -19.80 -9.04 8.05
N THR A 276 -18.60 -8.45 8.06
CA THR A 276 -18.12 -7.50 7.04
C THR A 276 -17.10 -8.18 6.12
N TYR A 277 -16.74 -7.53 5.00
CA TYR A 277 -15.86 -8.13 4.00
C TYR A 277 -14.45 -7.51 4.04
N PRO A 278 -13.39 -8.31 4.31
CA PRO A 278 -12.02 -7.87 4.20
C PRO A 278 -11.60 -7.82 2.72
N GLY A 279 -11.40 -6.63 2.18
CA GLY A 279 -11.14 -6.42 0.75
C GLY A 279 -9.72 -6.74 0.30
N GLY A 280 -8.75 -6.75 1.21
CA GLY A 280 -7.37 -7.04 0.86
C GLY A 280 -6.31 -6.60 1.86
N VAL A 281 -5.07 -6.62 1.40
CA VAL A 281 -3.90 -6.19 2.17
C VAL A 281 -3.12 -5.13 1.41
N HIS A 282 -2.48 -4.23 2.14
CA HIS A 282 -1.61 -3.18 1.65
C HIS A 282 -0.20 -3.42 2.20
N LEU A 283 0.69 -3.96 1.37
CA LEU A 283 2.03 -4.37 1.76
C LEU A 283 3.08 -3.52 1.06
N GLU A 284 4.14 -3.18 1.78
CA GLU A 284 5.37 -2.66 1.19
C GLU A 284 6.31 -3.81 0.86
N MET A 285 6.71 -3.91 -0.40
CA MET A 285 7.62 -4.95 -0.90
C MET A 285 8.56 -4.38 -1.96
N THR A 286 9.72 -5.01 -2.10
CA THR A 286 10.68 -4.73 -3.18
C THR A 286 11.11 -6.03 -3.84
N GLY A 287 11.54 -5.98 -5.11
CA GLY A 287 12.16 -7.10 -5.82
C GLY A 287 13.62 -7.34 -5.44
N GLN A 288 14.19 -6.53 -4.53
CA GLN A 288 15.56 -6.70 -4.05
C GLN A 288 15.62 -7.60 -2.82
N ASN A 289 16.76 -8.25 -2.60
CA ASN A 289 16.99 -9.05 -1.40
C ASN A 289 17.43 -8.14 -0.24
N VAL A 290 16.45 -7.68 0.55
CA VAL A 290 16.64 -6.75 1.66
C VAL A 290 16.27 -7.38 3.00
N THR A 291 16.82 -6.84 4.10
CA THR A 291 16.51 -7.21 5.49
C THR A 291 15.91 -6.02 6.22
N GLU A 292 14.61 -5.79 6.08
CA GLU A 292 13.92 -4.74 6.84
C GLU A 292 13.10 -5.28 8.01
N CYS A 293 12.60 -6.52 7.90
CA CYS A 293 11.85 -7.19 8.97
C CYS A 293 12.74 -8.16 9.73
N ILE A 294 12.56 -8.23 11.04
CA ILE A 294 13.18 -9.24 11.91
C ILE A 294 12.22 -10.44 12.09
N GLY A 295 12.78 -11.62 12.41
CA GLY A 295 12.02 -12.86 12.54
C GLY A 295 11.78 -13.58 11.22
N GLY A 296 10.60 -14.17 11.08
CA GLY A 296 10.19 -14.90 9.88
C GLY A 296 10.94 -16.19 9.63
N ALA A 297 10.76 -16.78 8.43
CA ALA A 297 11.32 -18.10 8.06
C ALA A 297 12.85 -18.14 8.06
N GLN A 298 13.53 -17.02 7.85
CA GLN A 298 14.99 -16.90 7.87
C GLN A 298 15.53 -16.54 9.26
N ALA A 299 14.66 -16.35 10.27
CA ALA A 299 15.02 -16.00 11.64
C ALA A 299 15.97 -14.79 11.72
N ILE A 300 15.72 -13.76 10.90
CA ILE A 300 16.50 -12.52 10.84
C ILE A 300 16.55 -11.86 12.22
N LYS A 301 17.75 -11.49 12.66
CA LYS A 301 17.98 -10.80 13.92
C LYS A 301 18.33 -9.33 13.70
N ASP A 302 18.32 -8.55 14.79
CA ASP A 302 18.72 -7.14 14.80
C ASP A 302 20.12 -6.90 14.19
N GLU A 303 21.06 -7.78 14.50
CA GLU A 303 22.45 -7.74 13.99
C GLU A 303 22.56 -7.97 12.47
N ASP A 304 21.59 -8.68 11.88
CA ASP A 304 21.54 -8.98 10.45
C ASP A 304 21.03 -7.80 9.61
N LEU A 305 20.31 -6.86 10.24
CA LEU A 305 19.72 -5.72 9.55
C LEU A 305 20.74 -4.90 8.78
N SER A 306 21.95 -4.71 9.33
CA SER A 306 23.00 -3.89 8.72
C SER A 306 23.54 -4.47 7.40
N ALA A 307 23.39 -5.77 7.17
CA ALA A 307 24.01 -6.45 6.03
C ALA A 307 23.36 -6.09 4.68
N ARG A 308 22.02 -5.92 4.66
CA ARG A 308 21.24 -5.65 3.44
C ARG A 308 20.06 -4.72 3.75
N TYR A 309 20.24 -3.82 4.70
CA TYR A 309 19.18 -2.91 5.10
C TYR A 309 18.85 -1.94 3.97
N LEU A 310 17.60 -1.98 3.56
CA LEU A 310 16.98 -0.97 2.72
C LEU A 310 15.61 -0.69 3.31
N SER A 311 15.46 0.47 3.91
CA SER A 311 14.15 0.88 4.40
C SER A 311 13.26 1.22 3.23
N LEU A 312 12.12 0.54 3.12
CA LEU A 312 11.12 0.79 2.08
C LEU A 312 10.49 2.19 2.17
N ILE A 313 10.78 2.93 3.24
CA ILE A 313 10.40 4.35 3.35
C ILE A 313 11.20 5.24 2.39
N HIS A 314 12.33 4.73 1.91
CA HIS A 314 13.26 5.45 1.01
C HIS A 314 13.14 5.02 -0.46
N ILE A 315 12.13 4.20 -0.79
CA ILE A 315 11.86 3.77 -2.17
C ILE A 315 10.78 4.65 -2.81
#